data_d92c392f41f6e8c6ba1acd90914a3ce9
#
_entry.id   d92c392f41f6e8c6ba1acd90914a3ce9
#
_cell.length_a   1.000
_cell.length_b   1.000
_cell.length_c   1.000
_cell.angle_alpha   90.00
_cell.angle_beta   90.00
_cell.angle_gamma   90.00
#
_symmetry.space_group_name_H-M   'P 1'
#
loop_
_entity.id
_entity.type
_entity.pdbx_description
1 polymer ?
#
loop_
_entity_poly.entity_id
_entity_poly.type
_entity_poly.pdbx_seq_one_letter_code
_entity_poly.pdbx_strand_id
1 'polypeptide(L)'
;LVGGDTVQGHLSITITICGKAPDKEVLKRTTAEPNDMIFVSGTLGDGRAALSLIQQKKCVSERLLYRFYCPQPMIDLGVELRNLVSSCIDISDGLVSDLTHICNASKVSAVLDVSNLPVHEEVKQLFPDDFAEFGLYGGDDYQLCFTAPESEKAKIINAGMRSNSRITPIGRIVKSMGSNKVMLEGMDVNENISG
;
A
#
# COMPACT_ATOMS: atom_id res chain seq x y z
N LEU A 1 15.59 11.02 20.84
CA LEU A 1 15.42 12.43 20.50
C LEU A 1 16.82 13.06 20.39
N VAL A 2 17.11 13.68 19.25
CA VAL A 2 18.43 14.24 18.94
C VAL A 2 18.43 15.77 19.07
N GLY A 3 17.28 16.40 18.89
CA GLY A 3 17.13 17.84 18.99
C GLY A 3 15.70 18.27 18.68
N GLY A 4 15.46 19.55 18.79
CA GLY A 4 14.22 20.22 18.48
C GLY A 4 14.30 21.69 18.79
N ASP A 5 13.40 22.49 18.27
CA ASP A 5 13.28 23.90 18.53
C ASP A 5 11.80 24.30 18.63
N THR A 6 11.54 25.39 19.32
CA THR A 6 10.19 25.92 19.49
C THR A 6 10.22 27.41 19.13
N VAL A 7 9.39 27.80 18.18
CA VAL A 7 9.31 29.20 17.72
C VAL A 7 7.91 29.76 17.97
N GLN A 8 7.82 31.08 18.13
CA GLN A 8 6.55 31.77 18.23
C GLN A 8 5.93 31.93 16.83
N GLY A 9 4.69 31.46 16.65
CA GLY A 9 3.97 31.55 15.37
C GLY A 9 2.68 30.74 15.38
N HIS A 10 2.16 30.44 14.18
CA HIS A 10 1.05 29.51 14.04
C HIS A 10 1.48 28.10 14.49
N LEU A 11 0.54 27.35 15.09
CA LEU A 11 0.82 25.99 15.52
C LEU A 11 1.25 25.14 14.32
N SER A 12 2.50 24.69 14.35
CA SER A 12 3.07 23.76 13.38
C SER A 12 3.97 22.79 14.11
N ILE A 13 3.84 21.50 13.83
CA ILE A 13 4.68 20.44 14.40
C ILE A 13 5.34 19.72 13.24
N THR A 14 6.68 19.73 13.22
CA THR A 14 7.46 18.99 12.22
C THR A 14 8.32 17.97 12.92
N ILE A 15 8.25 16.71 12.49
CA ILE A 15 9.08 15.62 13.02
C ILE A 15 9.97 15.12 11.89
N THR A 16 11.29 15.10 12.14
CA THR A 16 12.27 14.53 11.22
C THR A 16 12.81 13.22 11.80
N ILE A 17 12.71 12.15 11.05
CA ILE A 17 13.21 10.82 11.43
C ILE A 17 14.38 10.47 10.50
N CYS A 18 15.51 10.07 11.10
CA CYS A 18 16.67 9.58 10.36
C CYS A 18 16.94 8.12 10.72
N GLY A 19 17.25 7.31 9.72
CA GLY A 19 17.60 5.90 9.90
C GLY A 19 18.85 5.51 9.10
N LYS A 20 19.41 4.35 9.41
CA LYS A 20 20.46 3.71 8.62
C LYS A 20 19.95 2.36 8.11
N ALA A 21 20.28 2.04 6.87
CA ALA A 21 20.13 0.69 6.32
C ALA A 21 21.52 0.16 5.93
N PRO A 22 21.75 -1.16 6.01
CA PRO A 22 22.98 -1.76 5.46
C PRO A 22 23.11 -1.46 3.96
N ASP A 23 24.35 -1.34 3.50
CA ASP A 23 24.63 -1.13 2.08
C ASP A 23 23.98 -2.25 1.25
N LYS A 24 23.33 -1.87 0.15
CA LYS A 24 22.63 -2.75 -0.79
C LYS A 24 21.35 -3.44 -0.29
N GLU A 25 20.94 -3.21 0.96
CA GLU A 25 19.71 -3.79 1.53
C GLU A 25 18.54 -2.79 1.58
N VAL A 26 18.74 -1.60 1.03
CA VAL A 26 17.68 -0.58 0.96
C VAL A 26 16.61 -1.01 -0.02
N LEU A 27 15.38 -1.15 0.43
CA LEU A 27 14.23 -1.37 -0.44
C LEU A 27 13.98 -0.10 -1.26
N LYS A 28 13.92 -0.25 -2.58
CA LYS A 28 13.79 0.87 -3.53
C LYS A 28 12.50 0.70 -4.34
N ARG A 29 11.99 1.79 -4.89
CA ARG A 29 10.86 1.78 -5.83
C ARG A 29 11.26 1.75 -7.31
N THR A 30 12.57 1.54 -7.61
CA THR A 30 13.14 1.75 -8.95
C THR A 30 13.57 0.48 -9.67
N THR A 31 13.30 -0.68 -9.11
CA THR A 31 13.90 -1.97 -9.55
C THR A 31 12.86 -3.06 -9.79
N ALA A 32 11.59 -2.69 -10.04
CA ALA A 32 10.57 -3.64 -10.47
C ALA A 32 10.87 -4.12 -11.91
N GLU A 33 10.71 -5.42 -12.15
CA GLU A 33 10.97 -6.05 -13.43
C GLU A 33 9.69 -6.66 -14.03
N PRO A 34 9.57 -6.71 -15.37
CA PRO A 34 8.45 -7.42 -16.01
C PRO A 34 8.40 -8.88 -15.56
N ASN A 35 7.17 -9.37 -15.28
CA ASN A 35 6.81 -10.65 -14.70
C ASN A 35 6.98 -10.76 -13.16
N ASP A 36 7.45 -9.72 -12.48
CA ASP A 36 7.33 -9.68 -11.04
C ASP A 36 5.86 -9.77 -10.61
N MET A 37 5.58 -10.50 -9.56
CA MET A 37 4.30 -10.44 -8.85
C MET A 37 4.22 -9.17 -8.02
N ILE A 38 3.01 -8.64 -7.87
CA ILE A 38 2.71 -7.50 -7.00
C ILE A 38 2.05 -8.02 -5.74
N PHE A 39 2.56 -7.59 -4.59
CA PHE A 39 2.05 -7.95 -3.28
C PHE A 39 1.70 -6.72 -2.47
N VAL A 40 0.73 -6.87 -1.57
CA VAL A 40 0.46 -5.88 -0.51
C VAL A 40 0.42 -6.54 0.85
N SER A 41 0.78 -5.80 1.89
CA SER A 41 0.63 -6.23 3.27
C SER A 41 -0.74 -5.81 3.83
N GLY A 42 -1.21 -6.51 4.86
CA GLY A 42 -2.40 -6.15 5.65
C GLY A 42 -3.70 -6.04 4.87
N THR A 43 -4.50 -5.04 5.22
CA THR A 43 -5.76 -4.66 4.56
C THR A 43 -5.71 -3.22 4.06
N LEU A 44 -6.41 -2.94 2.97
CA LEU A 44 -6.47 -1.64 2.32
C LEU A 44 -7.87 -1.03 2.44
N GLY A 45 -7.93 0.32 2.40
CA GLY A 45 -9.17 1.09 2.45
C GLY A 45 -9.73 1.30 3.85
N ASP A 46 -9.07 0.83 4.89
CA ASP A 46 -9.50 1.02 6.29
C ASP A 46 -9.51 2.50 6.70
N GLY A 47 -8.46 3.25 6.33
CA GLY A 47 -8.34 4.68 6.60
C GLY A 47 -9.45 5.47 5.92
N ARG A 48 -9.69 5.22 4.64
CA ARG A 48 -10.76 5.87 3.86
C ARG A 48 -12.16 5.56 4.40
N ALA A 49 -12.41 4.30 4.78
CA ALA A 49 -13.69 3.88 5.36
C ALA A 49 -13.96 4.62 6.69
N ALA A 50 -12.96 4.67 7.57
CA ALA A 50 -13.07 5.40 8.84
C ALA A 50 -13.36 6.89 8.62
N LEU A 51 -12.61 7.55 7.74
CA LEU A 51 -12.81 8.96 7.39
C LEU A 51 -14.22 9.23 6.85
N SER A 52 -14.72 8.36 5.96
CA SER A 52 -16.06 8.46 5.38
C SER A 52 -17.14 8.42 6.47
N LEU A 53 -17.03 7.49 7.43
CA LEU A 53 -17.97 7.39 8.55
C LEU A 53 -17.91 8.61 9.47
N ILE A 54 -16.70 9.09 9.79
CA ILE A 54 -16.49 10.30 10.62
C ILE A 54 -17.15 11.52 9.96
N GLN A 55 -16.92 11.74 8.66
CA GLN A 55 -17.52 12.84 7.91
C GLN A 55 -19.04 12.76 7.85
N GLN A 56 -19.59 11.55 7.76
CA GLN A 56 -21.02 11.28 7.79
C GLN A 56 -21.61 11.32 9.21
N LYS A 57 -20.80 11.57 10.26
CA LYS A 57 -21.20 11.53 11.68
C LYS A 57 -21.84 10.21 12.08
N LYS A 58 -21.43 9.11 11.48
CA LYS A 58 -21.86 7.74 11.80
C LYS A 58 -20.95 7.14 12.88
N CYS A 59 -21.44 6.09 13.51
CA CYS A 59 -20.64 5.30 14.45
C CYS A 59 -19.48 4.61 13.71
N VAL A 60 -18.29 4.69 14.26
CA VAL A 60 -17.07 4.06 13.73
C VAL A 60 -16.60 3.02 14.73
N SER A 61 -16.27 1.82 14.29
CA SER A 61 -15.75 0.77 15.17
C SER A 61 -14.38 1.14 15.76
N GLU A 62 -14.04 0.57 16.91
CA GLU A 62 -12.73 0.77 17.54
C GLU A 62 -11.59 0.34 16.61
N ARG A 63 -11.76 -0.73 15.82
CA ARG A 63 -10.78 -1.19 14.85
C ARG A 63 -10.50 -0.14 13.79
N LEU A 64 -11.54 0.42 13.16
CA LEU A 64 -11.38 1.44 12.13
C LEU A 64 -10.81 2.75 12.70
N LEU A 65 -11.23 3.16 13.91
CA LEU A 65 -10.65 4.32 14.60
C LEU A 65 -9.16 4.11 14.88
N TYR A 66 -8.79 2.90 15.34
CA TYR A 66 -7.39 2.57 15.60
C TYR A 66 -6.56 2.62 14.31
N ARG A 67 -7.06 2.04 13.22
CA ARG A 67 -6.38 2.09 11.91
C ARG A 67 -6.20 3.50 11.40
N PHE A 68 -7.16 4.37 11.62
CA PHE A 68 -7.14 5.76 11.16
C PHE A 68 -6.24 6.66 12.01
N TYR A 69 -6.32 6.58 13.36
CA TYR A 69 -5.57 7.47 14.25
C TYR A 69 -4.19 6.94 14.64
N CYS A 70 -3.96 5.63 14.56
CA CYS A 70 -2.75 4.98 15.02
C CYS A 70 -2.21 3.99 13.95
N PRO A 71 -1.91 4.47 12.73
CA PRO A 71 -1.39 3.59 11.69
C PRO A 71 -0.08 2.94 12.16
N GLN A 72 0.05 1.64 11.91
CA GLN A 72 1.21 0.87 12.33
C GLN A 72 2.23 0.79 11.20
N PRO A 73 3.44 1.34 11.37
CA PRO A 73 4.47 1.23 10.35
C PRO A 73 4.97 -0.21 10.22
N MET A 74 5.10 -0.70 8.99
CA MET A 74 5.46 -2.08 8.68
C MET A 74 6.98 -2.31 8.73
N ILE A 75 7.64 -1.89 9.83
CA ILE A 75 9.10 -1.91 9.96
C ILE A 75 9.65 -3.33 9.93
N ASP A 76 9.09 -4.22 10.74
CA ASP A 76 9.57 -5.61 10.85
C ASP A 76 9.41 -6.34 9.51
N LEU A 77 8.28 -6.15 8.84
CA LEU A 77 8.08 -6.70 7.50
C LEU A 77 9.11 -6.12 6.51
N GLY A 78 9.33 -4.80 6.53
CA GLY A 78 10.33 -4.16 5.67
C GLY A 78 11.74 -4.72 5.86
N VAL A 79 12.12 -5.09 7.09
CA VAL A 79 13.40 -5.75 7.38
C VAL A 79 13.43 -7.18 6.81
N GLU A 80 12.37 -7.95 6.98
CA GLU A 80 12.24 -9.33 6.50
C GLU A 80 12.20 -9.43 4.96
N LEU A 81 11.71 -8.39 4.27
CA LEU A 81 11.63 -8.36 2.80
C LEU A 81 12.96 -8.00 2.11
N ARG A 82 14.00 -7.60 2.86
CA ARG A 82 15.32 -7.31 2.29
C ARG A 82 15.86 -8.48 1.50
N ASN A 83 16.43 -8.20 0.33
CA ASN A 83 16.97 -9.19 -0.60
C ASN A 83 15.94 -10.21 -1.16
N LEU A 84 14.64 -10.06 -0.87
CA LEU A 84 13.56 -10.91 -1.40
C LEU A 84 12.74 -10.20 -2.48
N VAL A 85 12.70 -8.86 -2.43
CA VAL A 85 11.82 -8.07 -3.29
C VAL A 85 12.61 -7.20 -4.27
N SER A 86 12.04 -6.99 -5.45
CA SER A 86 12.61 -6.15 -6.49
C SER A 86 12.35 -4.67 -6.21
N SER A 87 11.15 -4.30 -5.77
CA SER A 87 10.80 -2.93 -5.43
C SER A 87 9.84 -2.87 -4.24
N CYS A 88 9.79 -1.73 -3.55
CA CYS A 88 8.89 -1.53 -2.42
C CYS A 88 8.57 -0.04 -2.23
N ILE A 89 7.33 0.24 -1.82
CA ILE A 89 6.82 1.55 -1.43
C ILE A 89 5.77 1.35 -0.32
N ASP A 90 5.58 2.35 0.54
CA ASP A 90 4.42 2.40 1.43
C ASP A 90 3.18 2.94 0.69
N ILE A 91 1.99 2.59 1.18
CA ILE A 91 0.72 3.05 0.62
C ILE A 91 0.23 4.22 1.48
N SER A 92 0.51 5.43 1.03
CA SER A 92 0.13 6.69 1.68
C SER A 92 -0.95 7.45 0.90
N ASP A 93 -0.86 7.49 -0.42
CA ASP A 93 -1.77 8.22 -1.30
C ASP A 93 -2.79 7.30 -2.00
N GLY A 94 -2.72 6.01 -1.72
CA GLY A 94 -3.54 4.96 -2.28
C GLY A 94 -2.77 4.02 -3.20
N LEU A 95 -3.21 2.76 -3.26
CA LEU A 95 -2.51 1.69 -3.96
C LEU A 95 -2.18 2.03 -5.42
N VAL A 96 -3.14 2.55 -6.18
CA VAL A 96 -2.95 2.87 -7.61
C VAL A 96 -1.94 4.01 -7.78
N SER A 97 -2.01 5.04 -6.93
CA SER A 97 -1.09 6.17 -6.94
C SER A 97 0.34 5.71 -6.63
N ASP A 98 0.53 4.99 -5.53
CA ASP A 98 1.85 4.58 -5.06
C ASP A 98 2.48 3.51 -5.97
N LEU A 99 1.68 2.57 -6.49
CA LEU A 99 2.15 1.63 -7.50
C LEU A 99 2.54 2.33 -8.82
N THR A 100 1.87 3.43 -9.17
CA THR A 100 2.24 4.25 -10.34
C THR A 100 3.63 4.87 -10.14
N HIS A 101 4.01 5.22 -8.91
CA HIS A 101 5.38 5.66 -8.62
C HIS A 101 6.42 4.56 -8.87
N ILE A 102 6.15 3.31 -8.50
CA ILE A 102 7.00 2.16 -8.84
C ILE A 102 7.08 1.99 -10.36
N CYS A 103 5.93 2.01 -11.05
CA CYS A 103 5.87 1.84 -12.51
C CYS A 103 6.70 2.90 -13.24
N ASN A 104 6.57 4.16 -12.84
CA ASN A 104 7.31 5.26 -13.46
C ASN A 104 8.82 5.16 -13.18
N ALA A 105 9.20 4.89 -11.93
CA ALA A 105 10.60 4.80 -11.54
C ALA A 105 11.32 3.59 -12.16
N SER A 106 10.59 2.49 -12.39
CA SER A 106 11.11 1.25 -13.00
C SER A 106 10.87 1.15 -14.51
N LYS A 107 10.12 2.09 -15.13
CA LYS A 107 9.77 2.11 -16.57
C LYS A 107 8.98 0.85 -17.00
N VAL A 108 8.03 0.44 -16.19
CA VAL A 108 7.15 -0.71 -16.39
C VAL A 108 5.70 -0.31 -16.27
N SER A 109 4.78 -1.24 -16.52
CA SER A 109 3.35 -1.12 -16.23
C SER A 109 2.93 -2.21 -15.25
N ALA A 110 1.77 -2.06 -14.64
CA ALA A 110 1.20 -3.02 -13.70
C ALA A 110 -0.19 -3.45 -14.12
N VAL A 111 -0.57 -4.68 -13.79
CA VAL A 111 -1.93 -5.21 -13.90
C VAL A 111 -2.34 -5.69 -12.51
N LEU A 112 -3.39 -5.10 -11.95
CA LEU A 112 -3.97 -5.46 -10.66
C LEU A 112 -5.24 -6.29 -10.87
N ASP A 113 -5.35 -7.39 -10.16
CA ASP A 113 -6.58 -8.18 -10.02
C ASP A 113 -7.38 -7.65 -8.83
N VAL A 114 -8.43 -6.90 -9.11
CA VAL A 114 -9.27 -6.24 -8.11
C VAL A 114 -9.98 -7.26 -7.21
N SER A 115 -10.27 -8.46 -7.72
CA SER A 115 -10.91 -9.53 -6.94
C SER A 115 -10.02 -10.03 -5.78
N ASN A 116 -8.71 -9.82 -5.87
CA ASN A 116 -7.73 -10.21 -4.86
C ASN A 116 -7.37 -9.08 -3.87
N LEU A 117 -8.01 -7.91 -3.97
CA LEU A 117 -7.74 -6.82 -3.03
C LEU A 117 -8.06 -7.23 -1.59
N PRO A 118 -7.10 -7.10 -0.65
CA PRO A 118 -7.32 -7.47 0.73
C PRO A 118 -8.06 -6.37 1.50
N VAL A 119 -9.34 -6.16 1.19
CA VAL A 119 -10.22 -5.27 1.96
C VAL A 119 -10.82 -6.05 3.12
N HIS A 120 -10.86 -5.44 4.31
CA HIS A 120 -11.43 -6.06 5.50
C HIS A 120 -12.94 -6.28 5.34
N GLU A 121 -13.45 -7.39 5.89
CA GLU A 121 -14.86 -7.77 5.74
C GLU A 121 -15.83 -6.72 6.29
N GLU A 122 -15.48 -6.07 7.39
CA GLU A 122 -16.26 -4.96 7.95
C GLU A 122 -16.42 -3.81 6.94
N VAL A 123 -15.36 -3.46 6.19
CA VAL A 123 -15.42 -2.39 5.18
C VAL A 123 -16.31 -2.81 4.03
N LYS A 124 -16.23 -4.07 3.57
CA LYS A 124 -17.12 -4.60 2.53
C LYS A 124 -18.59 -4.57 2.93
N GLN A 125 -18.88 -4.89 4.19
CA GLN A 125 -20.27 -4.86 4.72
C GLN A 125 -20.79 -3.44 4.86
N LEU A 126 -19.96 -2.50 5.31
CA LEU A 126 -20.35 -1.10 5.49
C LEU A 126 -20.47 -0.32 4.18
N PHE A 127 -19.67 -0.70 3.18
CA PHE A 127 -19.55 -0.02 1.89
C PHE A 127 -19.53 -1.03 0.73
N PRO A 128 -20.62 -1.78 0.51
CA PRO A 128 -20.65 -2.86 -0.49
C PRO A 128 -20.38 -2.40 -1.92
N ASP A 129 -20.70 -1.15 -2.23
CA ASP A 129 -20.50 -0.58 -3.56
C ASP A 129 -19.14 0.14 -3.70
N ASP A 130 -18.56 0.62 -2.59
CA ASP A 130 -17.38 1.50 -2.60
C ASP A 130 -16.09 0.81 -2.10
N PHE A 131 -16.16 -0.40 -1.51
CA PHE A 131 -15.01 -1.02 -0.85
C PHE A 131 -13.81 -1.22 -1.78
N ALA A 132 -14.06 -1.52 -3.05
CA ALA A 132 -12.99 -1.69 -4.03
C ALA A 132 -12.31 -0.35 -4.36
N GLU A 133 -13.10 0.72 -4.50
CA GLU A 133 -12.59 2.08 -4.67
C GLU A 133 -11.75 2.50 -3.46
N PHE A 134 -12.22 2.22 -2.23
CA PHE A 134 -11.47 2.51 -1.02
C PHE A 134 -10.14 1.76 -0.96
N GLY A 135 -10.11 0.49 -1.36
CA GLY A 135 -8.89 -0.31 -1.41
C GLY A 135 -7.90 0.11 -2.50
N LEU A 136 -8.38 0.65 -3.62
CA LEU A 136 -7.54 1.09 -4.74
C LEU A 136 -7.01 2.52 -4.56
N TYR A 137 -7.87 3.43 -4.10
CA TYR A 137 -7.61 4.87 -4.10
C TYR A 137 -7.63 5.50 -2.71
N GLY A 138 -7.98 4.74 -1.66
CA GLY A 138 -7.91 5.21 -0.28
C GLY A 138 -6.46 5.36 0.15
N GLY A 139 -6.10 6.52 0.70
CA GLY A 139 -4.81 6.76 1.34
C GLY A 139 -4.82 6.44 2.83
N ASP A 140 -3.70 6.72 3.48
CA ASP A 140 -3.49 6.57 4.92
C ASP A 140 -3.55 5.12 5.45
N ASP A 141 -3.33 4.12 4.59
CA ASP A 141 -3.27 2.72 5.03
C ASP A 141 -1.89 2.35 5.60
N TYR A 142 -0.81 2.97 5.13
CA TYR A 142 0.58 2.76 5.53
C TYR A 142 1.00 1.27 5.50
N GLN A 143 0.40 0.52 4.58
CA GLN A 143 0.82 -0.83 4.24
C GLN A 143 1.96 -0.78 3.21
N LEU A 144 2.66 -1.90 2.99
CA LEU A 144 3.67 -1.99 1.95
C LEU A 144 3.06 -2.56 0.66
N CYS A 145 3.34 -1.89 -0.47
CA CYS A 145 3.19 -2.44 -1.81
C CYS A 145 4.59 -2.77 -2.35
N PHE A 146 4.80 -3.98 -2.82
CA PHE A 146 6.10 -4.43 -3.29
C PHE A 146 6.01 -5.44 -4.42
N THR A 147 7.10 -5.59 -5.17
CA THR A 147 7.19 -6.51 -6.31
C THR A 147 8.31 -7.52 -6.10
N ALA A 148 8.14 -8.72 -6.60
CA ALA A 148 9.15 -9.76 -6.52
C ALA A 148 8.95 -10.83 -7.61
N PRO A 149 10.03 -11.56 -8.01
CA PRO A 149 9.91 -12.75 -8.83
C PRO A 149 9.01 -13.80 -8.18
N GLU A 150 8.25 -14.53 -8.98
CA GLU A 150 7.35 -15.59 -8.47
C GLU A 150 8.11 -16.66 -7.65
N SER A 151 9.36 -16.92 -7.98
CA SER A 151 10.23 -17.85 -7.25
C SER A 151 10.43 -17.47 -5.78
N GLU A 152 10.30 -16.21 -5.41
CA GLU A 152 10.47 -15.71 -4.04
C GLU A 152 9.16 -15.74 -3.22
N LYS A 153 8.00 -16.07 -3.85
CA LYS A 153 6.68 -16.04 -3.21
C LYS A 153 6.63 -16.81 -1.88
N ALA A 154 7.19 -18.01 -1.84
CA ALA A 154 7.17 -18.82 -0.61
C ALA A 154 7.97 -18.17 0.53
N LYS A 155 9.13 -17.58 0.23
CA LYS A 155 9.96 -16.86 1.22
C LYS A 155 9.28 -15.60 1.70
N ILE A 156 8.59 -14.87 0.81
CA ILE A 156 7.82 -13.67 1.10
C ILE A 156 6.65 -13.99 2.05
N ILE A 157 5.89 -15.05 1.78
CA ILE A 157 4.81 -15.47 2.69
C ILE A 157 5.37 -15.83 4.07
N ASN A 158 6.51 -16.53 4.14
CA ASN A 158 7.17 -16.84 5.39
C ASN A 158 7.68 -15.58 6.12
N ALA A 159 8.18 -14.57 5.39
CA ALA A 159 8.56 -13.27 5.95
C ALA A 159 7.34 -12.57 6.58
N GLY A 160 6.19 -12.62 5.91
CA GLY A 160 4.93 -12.14 6.47
C GLY A 160 4.54 -12.84 7.77
N MET A 161 4.67 -14.16 7.83
CA MET A 161 4.39 -14.92 9.07
C MET A 161 5.33 -14.51 10.22
N ARG A 162 6.64 -14.33 9.95
CA ARG A 162 7.62 -13.91 10.99
C ARG A 162 7.36 -12.49 11.50
N SER A 163 6.87 -11.60 10.65
CA SER A 163 6.52 -10.21 11.02
C SER A 163 5.06 -10.03 11.43
N ASN A 164 4.31 -11.12 11.61
CA ASN A 164 2.87 -11.10 11.90
C ASN A 164 2.06 -10.23 10.92
N SER A 165 2.45 -10.27 9.64
CA SER A 165 1.83 -9.47 8.58
C SER A 165 1.22 -10.37 7.52
N ARG A 166 -0.06 -10.19 7.24
CA ARG A 166 -0.71 -10.84 6.10
C ARG A 166 -0.12 -10.28 4.81
N ILE A 167 0.22 -11.15 3.85
CA ILE A 167 0.68 -10.76 2.52
C ILE A 167 -0.26 -11.34 1.47
N THR A 168 -0.71 -10.50 0.56
CA THR A 168 -1.65 -10.88 -0.49
C THR A 168 -1.05 -10.55 -1.86
N PRO A 169 -0.90 -11.52 -2.78
CA PRO A 169 -0.59 -11.24 -4.17
C PRO A 169 -1.82 -10.64 -4.85
N ILE A 170 -1.65 -9.51 -5.54
CA ILE A 170 -2.75 -8.73 -6.12
C ILE A 170 -2.57 -8.43 -7.60
N GLY A 171 -1.51 -8.90 -8.24
CA GLY A 171 -1.27 -8.61 -9.65
C GLY A 171 0.14 -8.94 -10.11
N ARG A 172 0.50 -8.36 -11.24
CA ARG A 172 1.80 -8.58 -11.89
C ARG A 172 2.32 -7.32 -12.59
N ILE A 173 3.64 -7.22 -12.67
CA ILE A 173 4.32 -6.22 -13.49
C ILE A 173 4.41 -6.71 -14.95
N VAL A 174 4.15 -5.81 -15.87
CA VAL A 174 4.23 -6.05 -17.32
C VAL A 174 5.14 -5.02 -18.01
N LYS A 175 5.61 -5.35 -19.21
CA LYS A 175 6.38 -4.40 -20.00
C LYS A 175 5.55 -3.15 -20.30
N SER A 176 6.17 -1.97 -20.21
CA SER A 176 5.53 -0.73 -20.62
C SER A 176 5.23 -0.74 -22.13
N MET A 177 4.00 -0.36 -22.50
CA MET A 177 3.53 -0.27 -23.89
C MET A 177 3.37 1.20 -24.31
N GLY A 178 4.36 2.04 -24.03
CA GLY A 178 4.39 3.46 -24.41
C GLY A 178 3.97 4.42 -23.30
N SER A 179 3.28 3.95 -22.26
CA SER A 179 3.05 4.71 -21.02
C SER A 179 3.09 3.74 -19.84
N ASN A 180 3.68 4.18 -18.72
CA ASN A 180 3.72 3.40 -17.48
C ASN A 180 2.37 3.54 -16.79
N LYS A 181 1.53 2.51 -16.81
CA LYS A 181 0.15 2.56 -16.30
C LYS A 181 -0.11 1.41 -15.35
N VAL A 182 -1.01 1.66 -14.42
CA VAL A 182 -1.68 0.62 -13.63
C VAL A 182 -3.01 0.31 -14.31
N MET A 183 -3.21 -0.94 -14.69
CA MET A 183 -4.42 -1.47 -15.31
C MET A 183 -5.16 -2.32 -14.30
N LEU A 184 -6.49 -2.30 -14.33
CA LEU A 184 -7.34 -3.06 -13.42
C LEU A 184 -8.01 -4.20 -14.19
N GLU A 185 -7.97 -5.42 -13.64
CA GLU A 185 -8.68 -6.60 -14.13
C GLU A 185 -9.61 -7.12 -13.03
N GLY A 186 -10.62 -7.94 -13.38
CA GLY A 186 -11.48 -8.60 -12.38
C GLY A 186 -12.58 -7.74 -11.78
N MET A 187 -12.85 -6.56 -12.33
CA MET A 187 -14.10 -5.84 -12.13
C MET A 187 -15.01 -6.09 -13.35
N ASP A 188 -16.26 -6.47 -13.11
CA ASP A 188 -17.32 -6.16 -14.07
C ASP A 188 -17.45 -4.63 -14.04
N VAL A 189 -16.73 -3.98 -14.94
CA VAL A 189 -16.79 -2.51 -15.08
C VAL A 189 -18.14 -2.18 -15.73
N ASN A 190 -19.17 -2.06 -14.90
CA ASN A 190 -20.29 -1.23 -15.26
C ASN A 190 -19.75 0.20 -15.33
N GLU A 191 -19.62 0.69 -16.55
CA GLU A 191 -19.16 2.00 -16.97
C GLU A 191 -19.69 3.10 -16.05
N ASN A 192 -18.82 3.69 -15.23
CA ASN A 192 -18.98 5.05 -14.70
C ASN A 192 -17.79 5.44 -13.79
N ILE A 193 -16.56 5.44 -14.35
CA ILE A 193 -15.48 6.24 -13.80
C ILE A 193 -14.88 7.04 -14.97
N SER A 194 -15.59 8.09 -15.38
CA SER A 194 -15.07 9.19 -16.17
C SER A 194 -15.14 10.44 -15.29
N GLY A 195 -14.00 10.90 -14.82
CA GLY A 195 -13.83 12.12 -14.05
C GLY A 195 -12.36 12.49 -14.04
#